data_a66bd4630a1c4ec12197b6c16f5500fd
#
_entry.id   a66bd4630a1c4ec12197b6c16f5500fd
#
_cell.length_a   1.000
_cell.length_b   1.000
_cell.length_c   1.000
_cell.angle_alpha   90.00
_cell.angle_beta   90.00
_cell.angle_gamma   90.00
#
_symmetry.space_group_name_H-M   'P 1'
#
loop_
_entity.id
_entity.type
_entity.pdbx_description
1 polymer ?
#
loop_
_entity_poly.entity_id
_entity_poly.type
_entity_poly.pdbx_seq_one_letter_code
_entity_poly.pdbx_strand_id
1 'polypeptide(L)'
;FLLFSLPVFWVAVLLKEYLAISFNNFLREPQIPLGWIIGIGLVSGLFWASIVGRSRKTFWVTYASAFAISSSLVAIFGATGWLLNPSLGPVVVLALSIGIAFGVTQLSVGLINKAALRASLTMAGLSVVAFYPANWVFDNYPGALGIFLMVCVLITTAVFVGLAFSKIDRAPIVRTSIITAVLSASLVLVDKFMQTWKPYMETDAINYRPVPTVGQRNDLLETNDYWISSLDVVTHLFLPTLALTLIGFAGYIRFARGTLLEVLNQDYIRTARAKGLTERTVIMRHAFRNTMIPMATILVADFAGVIGGAFITESVFAWSGMGTLALQGIRGQDLNLLMGVFFITATMAVLANFVADLLYSALDPRIRVGSGA
;
A
#
# COMPACT_ATOMS: atom_id res chain seq x y z
N PHE A 1 -11.47 16.72 2.69
CA PHE A 1 -11.63 17.66 3.82
C PHE A 1 -12.25 17.00 5.05
N LEU A 2 -13.29 16.18 4.91
CA LEU A 2 -14.00 15.57 6.06
C LEU A 2 -13.04 14.71 6.93
N LEU A 3 -12.25 13.82 6.32
CA LEU A 3 -11.28 12.99 7.05
C LEU A 3 -10.21 13.82 7.78
N PHE A 4 -9.78 14.93 7.21
CA PHE A 4 -8.82 15.83 7.86
C PHE A 4 -9.38 16.53 9.09
N SER A 5 -10.70 16.74 9.15
CA SER A 5 -11.37 17.39 10.28
C SER A 5 -11.69 16.44 11.42
N LEU A 6 -11.58 15.13 11.19
CA LEU A 6 -11.85 14.12 12.21
C LEU A 6 -10.62 13.85 13.08
N PRO A 7 -10.72 13.83 14.41
CA PRO A 7 -9.64 13.40 15.29
C PRO A 7 -9.28 11.92 15.03
N VAL A 8 -7.99 11.58 15.15
CA VAL A 8 -7.47 10.21 14.96
C VAL A 8 -8.25 9.16 15.75
N PHE A 9 -8.56 9.47 17.02
CA PHE A 9 -9.28 8.52 17.89
C PHE A 9 -10.69 8.22 17.40
N TRP A 10 -11.38 9.21 16.80
CA TRP A 10 -12.71 9.01 16.21
C TRP A 10 -12.66 8.05 15.02
N VAL A 11 -11.70 8.26 14.13
CA VAL A 11 -11.50 7.36 12.99
C VAL A 11 -11.17 5.96 13.48
N ALA A 12 -10.29 5.83 14.48
CA ALA A 12 -9.93 4.54 15.06
C ALA A 12 -11.13 3.81 15.68
N VAL A 13 -12.00 4.52 16.43
CA VAL A 13 -13.21 3.94 17.02
C VAL A 13 -14.20 3.50 15.94
N LEU A 14 -14.43 4.32 14.90
CA LEU A 14 -15.30 3.94 13.78
C LEU A 14 -14.77 2.72 13.03
N LEU A 15 -13.45 2.64 12.80
CA LEU A 15 -12.84 1.47 12.19
C LEU A 15 -13.01 0.22 13.04
N LYS A 16 -12.86 0.31 14.37
CA LYS A 16 -13.13 -0.81 15.28
C LYS A 16 -14.57 -1.30 15.16
N GLU A 17 -15.53 -0.38 15.18
CA GLU A 17 -16.96 -0.73 15.13
C GLU A 17 -17.31 -1.39 13.80
N TYR A 18 -16.95 -0.77 12.67
CA TYR A 18 -17.41 -1.23 11.37
C TYR A 18 -16.52 -2.30 10.74
N LEU A 19 -15.18 -2.17 10.82
CA LEU A 19 -14.26 -3.09 10.19
C LEU A 19 -13.77 -4.23 11.08
N ALA A 20 -14.01 -4.17 12.40
CA ALA A 20 -13.74 -5.31 13.28
C ALA A 20 -15.04 -5.89 13.82
N ILE A 21 -15.75 -5.20 14.68
CA ILE A 21 -16.91 -5.77 15.41
C ILE A 21 -18.01 -6.19 14.43
N SER A 22 -18.48 -5.28 13.59
CA SER A 22 -19.55 -5.56 12.64
C SER A 22 -19.11 -6.58 11.56
N PHE A 23 -17.87 -6.49 11.07
CA PHE A 23 -17.33 -7.43 10.10
C PHE A 23 -17.14 -8.84 10.68
N ASN A 24 -16.60 -8.97 11.89
CA ASN A 24 -16.47 -10.26 12.58
C ASN A 24 -17.85 -10.90 12.85
N ASN A 25 -18.85 -10.11 13.20
CA ASN A 25 -20.21 -10.62 13.37
C ASN A 25 -20.80 -11.10 12.03
N PHE A 26 -20.55 -10.37 10.94
CA PHE A 26 -20.93 -10.78 9.59
C PHE A 26 -20.24 -12.08 9.16
N LEU A 27 -18.94 -12.28 9.46
CA LEU A 27 -18.21 -13.49 9.08
C LEU A 27 -18.73 -14.78 9.75
N ARG A 28 -19.45 -14.67 10.86
CA ARG A 28 -20.07 -15.84 11.49
C ARG A 28 -21.22 -16.42 10.67
N GLU A 29 -22.00 -15.55 10.01
CA GLU A 29 -23.10 -15.90 9.13
C GLU A 29 -23.05 -14.98 7.90
N PRO A 30 -22.16 -15.24 6.93
CA PRO A 30 -21.91 -14.32 5.83
C PRO A 30 -23.01 -14.37 4.78
N GLN A 31 -24.12 -13.74 5.07
CA GLN A 31 -25.21 -13.54 4.11
C GLN A 31 -25.17 -12.10 3.60
N ILE A 32 -25.04 -11.95 2.29
CA ILE A 32 -25.04 -10.64 1.63
C ILE A 32 -26.43 -10.39 1.04
N PRO A 33 -27.29 -9.57 1.71
CA PRO A 33 -28.59 -9.22 1.17
C PRO A 33 -28.47 -8.53 -0.19
N LEU A 34 -29.44 -8.75 -1.07
CA LEU A 34 -29.48 -8.16 -2.41
C LEU A 34 -29.33 -6.63 -2.39
N GLY A 35 -29.88 -5.98 -1.34
CA GLY A 35 -29.76 -4.54 -1.14
C GLY A 35 -28.31 -4.05 -1.04
N TRP A 36 -27.43 -4.82 -0.39
CA TRP A 36 -26.00 -4.48 -0.31
C TRP A 36 -25.29 -4.67 -1.65
N ILE A 37 -25.61 -5.72 -2.40
CA ILE A 37 -25.06 -5.97 -3.74
C ILE A 37 -25.41 -4.80 -4.68
N ILE A 38 -26.66 -4.38 -4.68
CA ILE A 38 -27.13 -3.24 -5.47
C ILE A 38 -26.52 -1.93 -4.96
N GLY A 39 -26.52 -1.69 -3.65
CA GLY A 39 -25.99 -0.48 -3.04
C GLY A 39 -24.50 -0.26 -3.33
N ILE A 40 -23.67 -1.27 -3.16
CA ILE A 40 -22.24 -1.23 -3.50
C ILE A 40 -22.04 -0.96 -5.00
N GLY A 41 -22.83 -1.61 -5.85
CA GLY A 41 -22.81 -1.36 -7.28
C GLY A 41 -23.15 0.09 -7.65
N LEU A 42 -24.22 0.67 -7.06
CA LEU A 42 -24.61 2.06 -7.30
C LEU A 42 -23.51 3.04 -6.87
N VAL A 43 -22.96 2.88 -5.66
CA VAL A 43 -21.88 3.73 -5.14
C VAL A 43 -20.63 3.61 -5.99
N SER A 44 -20.21 2.40 -6.33
CA SER A 44 -19.06 2.16 -7.20
C SER A 44 -19.27 2.74 -8.60
N GLY A 45 -20.46 2.55 -9.19
CA GLY A 45 -20.83 3.12 -10.47
C GLY A 45 -20.71 4.64 -10.49
N LEU A 46 -21.30 5.31 -9.50
CA LEU A 46 -21.21 6.78 -9.35
C LEU A 46 -19.78 7.25 -9.15
N PHE A 47 -19.02 6.58 -8.30
CA PHE A 47 -17.64 6.93 -8.00
C PHE A 47 -16.76 6.91 -9.27
N TRP A 48 -16.74 5.79 -9.98
CA TRP A 48 -15.92 5.67 -11.18
C TRP A 48 -16.41 6.54 -12.34
N ALA A 49 -17.73 6.69 -12.50
CA ALA A 49 -18.29 7.59 -13.51
C ALA A 49 -17.95 9.06 -13.26
N SER A 50 -17.85 9.48 -12.00
CA SER A 50 -17.46 10.85 -11.64
C SER A 50 -15.98 11.14 -11.97
N ILE A 51 -15.11 10.11 -11.89
CA ILE A 51 -13.67 10.26 -12.17
C ILE A 51 -13.37 10.19 -13.66
N VAL A 52 -13.94 9.21 -14.37
CA VAL A 52 -13.58 8.87 -15.75
C VAL A 52 -14.53 9.51 -16.78
N GLY A 53 -15.75 9.83 -16.37
CA GLY A 53 -16.83 10.26 -17.27
C GLY A 53 -16.68 11.68 -17.79
N ARG A 54 -15.85 11.88 -18.83
CA ARG A 54 -15.66 13.20 -19.48
C ARG A 54 -16.80 13.62 -20.40
N SER A 55 -17.56 12.69 -20.95
CA SER A 55 -18.73 12.93 -21.80
C SER A 55 -19.93 12.18 -21.27
N ARG A 56 -21.16 12.59 -21.64
CA ARG A 56 -22.39 11.92 -21.20
C ARG A 56 -22.39 10.42 -21.55
N LYS A 57 -21.88 10.06 -22.73
CA LYS A 57 -21.76 8.64 -23.15
C LYS A 57 -20.75 7.90 -22.30
N THR A 58 -19.54 8.45 -22.09
CA THR A 58 -18.49 7.85 -21.26
C THR A 58 -18.95 7.70 -19.81
N PHE A 59 -19.65 8.70 -19.27
CA PHE A 59 -20.21 8.64 -17.92
C PHE A 59 -21.12 7.41 -17.73
N TRP A 60 -22.13 7.26 -18.59
CA TRP A 60 -23.09 6.14 -18.45
C TRP A 60 -22.48 4.78 -18.74
N VAL A 61 -21.54 4.69 -19.68
CA VAL A 61 -20.80 3.43 -19.94
C VAL A 61 -19.95 3.06 -18.75
N THR A 62 -19.18 4.02 -18.17
CA THR A 62 -18.38 3.76 -16.97
C THR A 62 -19.25 3.41 -15.77
N TYR A 63 -20.36 4.13 -15.58
CA TYR A 63 -21.33 3.82 -14.53
C TYR A 63 -21.86 2.39 -14.63
N ALA A 64 -22.38 2.02 -15.79
CA ALA A 64 -22.98 0.69 -15.99
C ALA A 64 -21.94 -0.43 -15.87
N SER A 65 -20.74 -0.24 -16.41
CA SER A 65 -19.66 -1.24 -16.29
C SER A 65 -19.17 -1.38 -14.86
N ALA A 66 -18.93 -0.28 -14.14
CA ALA A 66 -18.51 -0.34 -12.76
C ALA A 66 -19.59 -0.91 -11.83
N PHE A 67 -20.85 -0.54 -12.04
CA PHE A 67 -21.99 -1.15 -11.36
C PHE A 67 -22.03 -2.66 -11.58
N ALA A 68 -21.99 -3.09 -12.84
CA ALA A 68 -22.09 -4.53 -13.18
C ALA A 68 -20.92 -5.33 -12.60
N ILE A 69 -19.68 -4.83 -12.73
CA ILE A 69 -18.48 -5.49 -12.22
C ILE A 69 -18.54 -5.59 -10.69
N SER A 70 -18.82 -4.48 -9.99
CA SER A 70 -18.84 -4.48 -8.52
C SER A 70 -19.96 -5.34 -7.95
N SER A 71 -21.16 -5.25 -8.51
CA SER A 71 -22.30 -6.08 -8.09
C SER A 71 -22.04 -7.56 -8.34
N SER A 72 -21.47 -7.91 -9.51
CA SER A 72 -21.13 -9.30 -9.84
C SER A 72 -20.05 -9.85 -8.90
N LEU A 73 -19.01 -9.08 -8.59
CA LEU A 73 -17.95 -9.49 -7.66
C LEU A 73 -18.53 -9.77 -6.26
N VAL A 74 -19.35 -8.86 -5.73
CA VAL A 74 -19.97 -9.03 -4.41
C VAL A 74 -20.91 -10.24 -4.40
N ALA A 75 -21.69 -10.44 -5.47
CA ALA A 75 -22.57 -11.60 -5.60
C ALA A 75 -21.78 -12.91 -5.66
N ILE A 76 -20.67 -12.95 -6.41
CA ILE A 76 -19.79 -14.12 -6.48
C ILE A 76 -19.18 -14.41 -5.10
N PHE A 77 -18.67 -13.40 -4.40
CA PHE A 77 -18.09 -13.58 -3.06
C PHE A 77 -19.11 -14.13 -2.05
N GLY A 78 -20.38 -13.66 -2.12
CA GLY A 78 -21.43 -14.20 -1.29
C GLY A 78 -21.83 -15.63 -1.67
N ALA A 79 -21.96 -15.92 -2.98
CA ALA A 79 -22.39 -17.23 -3.45
C ALA A 79 -21.33 -18.33 -3.29
N THR A 80 -20.05 -17.99 -3.42
CA THR A 80 -18.92 -18.95 -3.33
C THR A 80 -18.41 -19.16 -1.91
N GLY A 81 -18.85 -18.35 -0.93
CA GLY A 81 -18.26 -18.38 0.40
C GLY A 81 -16.78 -17.92 0.42
N TRP A 82 -16.34 -17.18 -0.60
CA TRP A 82 -14.97 -16.74 -0.76
C TRP A 82 -14.44 -15.95 0.47
N LEU A 83 -15.30 -15.22 1.15
CA LEU A 83 -14.95 -14.46 2.36
C LEU A 83 -14.48 -15.35 3.52
N LEU A 84 -14.94 -16.60 3.59
CA LEU A 84 -14.51 -17.57 4.60
C LEU A 84 -13.27 -18.36 4.17
N ASN A 85 -13.07 -18.56 2.88
CA ASN A 85 -11.94 -19.28 2.32
C ASN A 85 -11.38 -18.54 1.11
N PRO A 86 -10.77 -17.36 1.31
CA PRO A 86 -10.28 -16.55 0.21
C PRO A 86 -9.06 -17.20 -0.43
N SER A 87 -8.97 -17.10 -1.76
CA SER A 87 -7.78 -17.41 -2.54
C SER A 87 -7.82 -16.66 -3.86
N LEU A 88 -6.67 -16.31 -4.39
CA LEU A 88 -6.54 -15.77 -5.75
C LEU A 88 -6.39 -16.90 -6.76
N GLY A 89 -5.54 -17.86 -6.42
CA GLY A 89 -5.16 -18.92 -7.33
C GLY A 89 -4.33 -18.44 -8.53
N PRO A 90 -3.77 -19.37 -9.32
CA PRO A 90 -2.82 -19.04 -10.39
C PRO A 90 -3.45 -18.22 -11.53
N VAL A 91 -4.74 -18.39 -11.81
CA VAL A 91 -5.43 -17.67 -12.91
C VAL A 91 -5.61 -16.19 -12.57
N VAL A 92 -6.07 -15.87 -11.35
CA VAL A 92 -6.24 -14.48 -10.93
C VAL A 92 -4.88 -13.80 -10.73
N VAL A 93 -3.89 -14.51 -10.19
CA VAL A 93 -2.50 -14.01 -10.10
C VAL A 93 -1.96 -13.67 -11.48
N LEU A 94 -2.19 -14.51 -12.52
CA LEU A 94 -1.81 -14.19 -13.90
C LEU A 94 -2.49 -12.92 -14.41
N ALA A 95 -3.81 -12.84 -14.29
CA ALA A 95 -4.59 -11.70 -14.78
C ALA A 95 -4.12 -10.38 -14.13
N LEU A 96 -3.93 -10.38 -12.81
CA LEU A 96 -3.42 -9.23 -12.08
C LEU A 96 -1.97 -8.90 -12.45
N SER A 97 -1.09 -9.91 -12.60
CA SER A 97 0.30 -9.73 -13.01
C SER A 97 0.42 -9.14 -14.42
N ILE A 98 -0.47 -9.53 -15.34
CA ILE A 98 -0.55 -8.90 -16.67
C ILE A 98 -0.96 -7.42 -16.53
N GLY A 99 -1.96 -7.11 -15.70
CA GLY A 99 -2.35 -5.73 -15.40
C GLY A 99 -1.19 -4.91 -14.82
N ILE A 100 -0.45 -5.48 -13.87
CA ILE A 100 0.77 -4.90 -13.29
C ILE A 100 1.83 -4.66 -14.38
N ALA A 101 2.07 -5.63 -15.27
CA ALA A 101 3.05 -5.50 -16.34
C ALA A 101 2.73 -4.32 -17.27
N PHE A 102 1.48 -4.15 -17.67
CA PHE A 102 1.05 -2.99 -18.46
C PHE A 102 1.18 -1.68 -17.66
N GLY A 103 0.72 -1.65 -16.42
CA GLY A 103 0.77 -0.46 -15.55
C GLY A 103 2.21 0.00 -15.29
N VAL A 104 3.08 -0.91 -14.86
CA VAL A 104 4.49 -0.61 -14.58
C VAL A 104 5.22 -0.16 -15.84
N THR A 105 5.01 -0.83 -16.98
CA THR A 105 5.62 -0.43 -18.25
C THR A 105 5.16 0.97 -18.66
N GLN A 106 3.86 1.26 -18.56
CA GLN A 106 3.31 2.57 -18.91
C GLN A 106 3.88 3.69 -18.03
N LEU A 107 4.01 3.45 -16.73
CA LEU A 107 4.51 4.46 -15.78
C LEU A 107 6.03 4.65 -15.85
N SER A 108 6.78 3.59 -16.16
CA SER A 108 8.25 3.59 -16.14
C SER A 108 8.87 4.13 -17.44
N VAL A 109 8.46 3.58 -18.58
CA VAL A 109 9.09 3.86 -19.89
C VAL A 109 8.07 4.16 -21.01
N GLY A 110 6.78 3.95 -20.76
CA GLY A 110 5.71 4.05 -21.74
C GLY A 110 5.52 2.76 -22.55
N LEU A 111 4.27 2.47 -22.95
CA LEU A 111 3.91 1.25 -23.72
C LEU A 111 4.51 1.20 -25.13
N ILE A 112 5.07 2.31 -25.62
CA ILE A 112 5.77 2.36 -26.90
C ILE A 112 7.04 1.50 -26.86
N ASN A 113 7.66 1.34 -25.69
CA ASN A 113 8.82 0.47 -25.51
C ASN A 113 8.40 -1.00 -25.44
N LYS A 114 8.35 -1.64 -26.63
CA LYS A 114 7.95 -3.05 -26.75
C LYS A 114 8.91 -4.02 -26.05
N ALA A 115 10.18 -3.66 -25.87
CA ALA A 115 11.17 -4.51 -25.19
C ALA A 115 10.85 -4.57 -23.68
N ALA A 116 10.58 -3.43 -23.04
CA ALA A 116 10.18 -3.37 -21.65
C ALA A 116 8.84 -4.10 -21.40
N LEU A 117 7.86 -3.91 -22.30
CA LEU A 117 6.58 -4.60 -22.19
C LEU A 117 6.73 -6.12 -22.27
N ARG A 118 7.56 -6.61 -23.22
CA ARG A 118 7.84 -8.06 -23.35
C ARG A 118 8.51 -8.59 -22.09
N ALA A 119 9.53 -7.91 -21.56
CA ALA A 119 10.19 -8.31 -20.32
C ALA A 119 9.20 -8.38 -19.15
N SER A 120 8.35 -7.37 -18.98
CA SER A 120 7.33 -7.33 -17.93
C SER A 120 6.28 -8.44 -18.09
N LEU A 121 5.79 -8.68 -19.31
CA LEU A 121 4.86 -9.78 -19.58
C LEU A 121 5.48 -11.15 -19.37
N THR A 122 6.78 -11.32 -19.69
CA THR A 122 7.51 -12.55 -19.37
C THR A 122 7.57 -12.77 -17.85
N MET A 123 7.85 -11.71 -17.08
CA MET A 123 7.82 -11.81 -15.61
C MET A 123 6.43 -12.14 -15.07
N ALA A 124 5.37 -11.56 -15.66
CA ALA A 124 3.98 -11.91 -15.30
C ALA A 124 3.67 -13.39 -15.59
N GLY A 125 4.14 -13.93 -16.72
CA GLY A 125 4.02 -15.36 -17.03
C GLY A 125 4.83 -16.25 -16.07
N LEU A 126 6.05 -15.86 -15.74
CA LEU A 126 6.90 -16.58 -14.79
C LEU A 126 6.31 -16.58 -13.36
N SER A 127 5.55 -15.57 -12.96
CA SER A 127 4.90 -15.56 -11.65
C SER A 127 3.90 -16.71 -11.48
N VAL A 128 3.23 -17.11 -12.57
CA VAL A 128 2.31 -18.28 -12.55
C VAL A 128 3.07 -19.60 -12.55
N VAL A 129 4.14 -19.70 -13.34
CA VAL A 129 5.01 -20.90 -13.30
C VAL A 129 5.62 -21.07 -11.92
N ALA A 130 6.00 -19.98 -11.27
CA ALA A 130 6.56 -19.98 -9.93
C ALA A 130 5.50 -20.15 -8.81
N PHE A 131 4.21 -20.09 -9.13
CA PHE A 131 3.13 -20.13 -8.12
C PHE A 131 3.18 -21.39 -7.25
N TYR A 132 3.20 -22.57 -7.88
CA TYR A 132 3.25 -23.82 -7.12
C TYR A 132 4.61 -24.06 -6.43
N PRO A 133 5.77 -23.87 -7.10
CA PRO A 133 7.06 -23.91 -6.41
C PRO A 133 7.18 -22.94 -5.24
N ALA A 134 6.63 -21.74 -5.36
CA ALA A 134 6.63 -20.75 -4.29
C ALA A 134 5.83 -21.23 -3.08
N ASN A 135 4.61 -21.71 -3.30
CA ASN A 135 3.78 -22.27 -2.24
C ASN A 135 4.47 -23.47 -1.56
N TRP A 136 5.10 -24.35 -2.34
CA TRP A 136 5.87 -25.47 -1.78
C TRP A 136 7.02 -24.99 -0.87
N VAL A 137 7.76 -23.95 -1.28
CA VAL A 137 8.81 -23.34 -0.43
C VAL A 137 8.19 -22.74 0.83
N PHE A 138 7.07 -22.04 0.73
CA PHE A 138 6.39 -21.46 1.88
C PHE A 138 5.93 -22.52 2.90
N ASP A 139 5.54 -23.69 2.43
CA ASP A 139 5.08 -24.78 3.29
C ASP A 139 6.25 -25.53 3.97
N ASN A 140 7.34 -25.75 3.23
CA ASN A 140 8.46 -26.57 3.72
C ASN A 140 9.56 -25.75 4.43
N TYR A 141 9.70 -24.47 4.08
CA TYR A 141 10.69 -23.56 4.65
C TYR A 141 10.03 -22.26 5.11
N PRO A 142 9.07 -22.32 6.04
CA PRO A 142 8.39 -21.14 6.53
C PRO A 142 9.38 -20.24 7.29
N GLY A 143 9.29 -18.93 7.04
CA GLY A 143 10.08 -17.96 7.75
C GLY A 143 10.86 -17.00 6.85
N ALA A 144 11.58 -16.08 7.51
CA ALA A 144 12.28 -14.98 6.83
C ALA A 144 13.37 -15.48 5.87
N LEU A 145 14.06 -16.58 6.17
CA LEU A 145 15.12 -17.12 5.32
C LEU A 145 14.55 -17.64 3.99
N GLY A 146 13.45 -18.40 4.03
CA GLY A 146 12.79 -18.90 2.81
C GLY A 146 12.32 -17.77 1.91
N ILE A 147 11.67 -16.77 2.49
CA ILE A 147 11.22 -15.56 1.77
C ILE A 147 12.42 -14.82 1.17
N PHE A 148 13.49 -14.62 1.94
CA PHE A 148 14.70 -13.95 1.46
C PHE A 148 15.34 -14.66 0.26
N LEU A 149 15.50 -15.97 0.33
CA LEU A 149 16.05 -16.78 -0.76
C LEU A 149 15.18 -16.67 -2.02
N MET A 150 13.85 -16.72 -1.86
CA MET A 150 12.93 -16.55 -2.98
C MET A 150 13.03 -15.16 -3.61
N VAL A 151 13.16 -14.12 -2.81
CA VAL A 151 13.35 -12.74 -3.30
C VAL A 151 14.67 -12.63 -4.07
N CYS A 152 15.74 -13.25 -3.60
CA CYS A 152 17.02 -13.29 -4.33
C CYS A 152 16.90 -13.98 -5.69
N VAL A 153 16.25 -15.13 -5.75
CA VAL A 153 15.97 -15.84 -7.01
C VAL A 153 15.12 -15.01 -7.95
N LEU A 154 14.06 -14.39 -7.42
CA LEU A 154 13.16 -13.52 -8.18
C LEU A 154 13.90 -12.33 -8.81
N ILE A 155 14.69 -11.59 -8.01
CA ILE A 155 15.44 -10.43 -8.50
C ILE A 155 16.46 -10.87 -9.55
N THR A 156 17.18 -11.97 -9.30
CA THR A 156 18.14 -12.51 -10.26
C THR A 156 17.47 -12.87 -11.58
N THR A 157 16.36 -13.58 -11.55
CA THR A 157 15.55 -13.92 -12.73
C THR A 157 15.07 -12.66 -13.45
N ALA A 158 14.59 -11.66 -12.72
CA ALA A 158 14.11 -10.41 -13.30
C ALA A 158 15.23 -9.62 -13.99
N VAL A 159 16.44 -9.63 -13.43
CA VAL A 159 17.63 -9.03 -14.06
C VAL A 159 17.97 -9.77 -15.36
N PHE A 160 18.02 -11.10 -15.35
CA PHE A 160 18.30 -11.88 -16.54
C PHE A 160 17.26 -11.66 -17.63
N VAL A 161 15.96 -11.68 -17.30
CA VAL A 161 14.89 -11.41 -18.25
C VAL A 161 15.02 -9.98 -18.80
N GLY A 162 15.24 -8.99 -17.92
CA GLY A 162 15.45 -7.62 -18.36
C GLY A 162 16.63 -7.46 -19.32
N LEU A 163 17.76 -8.11 -19.05
CA LEU A 163 18.93 -8.10 -19.91
C LEU A 163 18.68 -8.83 -21.24
N ALA A 164 17.97 -9.94 -21.24
CA ALA A 164 17.66 -10.72 -22.45
C ALA A 164 16.83 -9.92 -23.47
N PHE A 165 15.90 -9.09 -23.01
CA PHE A 165 15.08 -8.24 -23.87
C PHE A 165 15.71 -6.87 -24.18
N SER A 166 16.80 -6.49 -23.51
CA SER A 166 17.44 -5.18 -23.68
C SER A 166 18.56 -5.23 -24.73
N LYS A 167 18.42 -4.41 -25.80
CA LYS A 167 19.49 -4.26 -26.81
C LYS A 167 20.29 -2.97 -26.63
N ILE A 168 19.64 -1.86 -26.33
CA ILE A 168 20.24 -0.52 -26.27
C ILE A 168 20.11 0.06 -24.86
N ASP A 169 18.88 0.19 -24.33
CA ASP A 169 18.61 0.79 -23.02
C ASP A 169 18.40 -0.29 -21.95
N ARG A 170 19.49 -0.77 -21.35
CA ARG A 170 19.45 -1.86 -20.36
C ARG A 170 18.77 -1.47 -19.05
N ALA A 171 19.18 -0.35 -18.45
CA ALA A 171 18.77 0.03 -17.11
C ALA A 171 17.25 0.24 -16.94
N PRO A 172 16.53 0.96 -17.84
CA PRO A 172 15.09 1.11 -17.72
C PRO A 172 14.32 -0.21 -17.86
N ILE A 173 14.76 -1.10 -18.78
CA ILE A 173 14.10 -2.39 -19.02
C ILE A 173 14.29 -3.32 -17.83
N VAL A 174 15.51 -3.43 -17.30
CA VAL A 174 15.82 -4.23 -16.11
C VAL A 174 15.03 -3.72 -14.91
N ARG A 175 14.99 -2.40 -14.68
CA ARG A 175 14.21 -1.81 -13.57
C ARG A 175 12.71 -2.13 -13.71
N THR A 176 12.14 -2.01 -14.90
CA THR A 176 10.73 -2.33 -15.16
C THR A 176 10.45 -3.81 -14.89
N SER A 177 11.36 -4.70 -15.32
CA SER A 177 11.29 -6.14 -15.07
C SER A 177 11.31 -6.46 -13.57
N ILE A 178 12.24 -5.86 -12.80
CA ILE A 178 12.34 -6.06 -11.35
C ILE A 178 11.08 -5.57 -10.64
N ILE A 179 10.59 -4.38 -10.96
CA ILE A 179 9.37 -3.84 -10.31
C ILE A 179 8.17 -4.76 -10.61
N THR A 180 8.01 -5.20 -11.86
CA THR A 180 6.93 -6.13 -12.23
C THR A 180 7.06 -7.45 -11.47
N ALA A 181 8.28 -8.01 -11.38
CA ALA A 181 8.55 -9.24 -10.66
C ALA A 181 8.19 -9.14 -9.18
N VAL A 182 8.64 -8.09 -8.51
CA VAL A 182 8.36 -7.85 -7.07
C VAL A 182 6.85 -7.71 -6.83
N LEU A 183 6.15 -6.91 -7.63
CA LEU A 183 4.71 -6.73 -7.48
C LEU A 183 3.91 -8.01 -7.79
N SER A 184 4.33 -8.79 -8.78
CA SER A 184 3.70 -10.08 -9.10
C SER A 184 3.96 -11.13 -8.00
N ALA A 185 5.17 -11.16 -7.43
CA ALA A 185 5.49 -12.04 -6.32
C ALA A 185 4.73 -11.65 -5.03
N SER A 186 4.50 -10.36 -4.82
CA SER A 186 3.67 -9.91 -3.71
C SER A 186 2.24 -10.46 -3.79
N LEU A 187 1.68 -10.66 -5.00
CA LEU A 187 0.38 -11.32 -5.17
C LEU A 187 0.40 -12.78 -4.71
N VAL A 188 1.49 -13.51 -4.98
CA VAL A 188 1.64 -14.91 -4.54
C VAL A 188 1.74 -14.98 -3.01
N LEU A 189 2.46 -14.03 -2.40
CA LEU A 189 2.54 -13.92 -0.94
C LEU A 189 1.18 -13.57 -0.32
N VAL A 190 0.44 -12.64 -0.93
CA VAL A 190 -0.92 -12.30 -0.50
C VAL A 190 -1.83 -13.52 -0.60
N ASP A 191 -1.76 -14.28 -1.70
CA ASP A 191 -2.52 -15.52 -1.86
C ASP A 191 -2.19 -16.55 -0.76
N LYS A 192 -0.92 -16.66 -0.33
CA LYS A 192 -0.54 -17.51 0.80
C LYS A 192 -1.20 -17.09 2.11
N PHE A 193 -1.23 -15.79 2.41
CA PHE A 193 -1.97 -15.28 3.57
C PHE A 193 -3.48 -15.51 3.44
N MET A 194 -4.04 -15.39 2.23
CA MET A 194 -5.45 -15.68 1.98
C MET A 194 -5.78 -17.15 2.22
N GLN A 195 -4.93 -18.07 1.75
CA GLN A 195 -5.09 -19.52 2.02
C GLN A 195 -4.99 -19.86 3.52
N THR A 196 -4.19 -19.10 4.28
CA THR A 196 -4.04 -19.26 5.73
C THR A 196 -5.24 -18.69 6.51
N TRP A 197 -6.09 -17.88 5.87
CA TRP A 197 -7.22 -17.21 6.52
C TRP A 197 -8.20 -18.16 7.18
N LYS A 198 -8.62 -19.23 6.48
CA LYS A 198 -9.57 -20.20 7.01
C LYS A 198 -8.99 -20.96 8.21
N PRO A 199 -7.80 -21.59 8.14
CA PRO A 199 -7.17 -22.22 9.31
C PRO A 199 -7.03 -21.28 10.51
N TYR A 200 -6.68 -20.01 10.27
CA TYR A 200 -6.57 -18.99 11.31
C TYR A 200 -7.91 -18.70 11.99
N MET A 201 -8.97 -18.49 11.21
CA MET A 201 -10.32 -18.20 11.75
C MET A 201 -10.89 -19.34 12.58
N GLU A 202 -10.57 -20.59 12.21
CA GLU A 202 -11.11 -21.81 12.85
C GLU A 202 -10.35 -22.18 14.13
N THR A 203 -9.27 -21.46 14.50
CA THR A 203 -8.59 -21.67 15.79
C THR A 203 -9.50 -21.29 16.95
N ASP A 204 -9.40 -22.02 18.08
CA ASP A 204 -10.19 -21.76 19.28
C ASP A 204 -9.96 -20.32 19.82
N ALA A 205 -8.73 -19.82 19.70
CA ALA A 205 -8.36 -18.47 20.13
C ALA A 205 -9.06 -17.35 19.33
N ILE A 206 -9.31 -17.57 18.04
CA ILE A 206 -9.90 -16.57 17.12
C ILE A 206 -11.41 -16.74 17.04
N ASN A 207 -11.90 -17.99 16.96
CA ASN A 207 -13.32 -18.30 16.97
C ASN A 207 -14.16 -17.43 16.02
N TYR A 208 -13.79 -17.41 14.73
CA TYR A 208 -14.43 -16.64 13.66
C TYR A 208 -14.43 -15.10 13.89
N ARG A 209 -13.46 -14.59 14.65
CA ARG A 209 -13.24 -13.14 14.84
C ARG A 209 -11.83 -12.73 14.41
N PRO A 210 -11.49 -12.84 13.11
CA PRO A 210 -10.13 -12.68 12.64
C PRO A 210 -9.60 -11.24 12.66
N VAL A 211 -10.46 -10.22 12.79
CA VAL A 211 -10.03 -8.82 12.87
C VAL A 211 -10.04 -8.36 14.33
N PRO A 212 -8.88 -8.27 14.98
CA PRO A 212 -8.79 -7.89 16.38
C PRO A 212 -9.05 -6.41 16.58
N THR A 213 -9.56 -6.06 17.77
CA THR A 213 -9.81 -4.68 18.16
C THR A 213 -8.70 -4.09 19.01
N VAL A 214 -7.89 -4.92 19.66
CA VAL A 214 -6.83 -4.54 20.61
C VAL A 214 -5.67 -5.53 20.59
N GLY A 215 -4.50 -5.07 20.99
CA GLY A 215 -3.30 -5.89 21.15
C GLY A 215 -2.40 -5.92 19.90
N GLN A 216 -1.23 -6.49 20.06
CA GLN A 216 -0.23 -6.67 19.00
C GLN A 216 -0.30 -8.07 18.39
N ARG A 217 -0.77 -9.02 19.16
CA ARG A 217 -0.99 -10.42 18.80
C ARG A 217 -2.00 -11.02 19.77
N ASN A 218 -2.53 -12.17 19.44
CA ASN A 218 -3.37 -12.93 20.35
C ASN A 218 -2.52 -13.83 21.25
N ASP A 219 -2.46 -13.54 22.54
CA ASP A 219 -1.65 -14.28 23.50
C ASP A 219 -2.21 -15.71 23.77
N LEU A 220 -3.45 -15.99 23.39
CA LEU A 220 -4.08 -17.31 23.51
C LEU A 220 -3.86 -18.17 22.26
N LEU A 221 -3.24 -17.63 21.22
CA LEU A 221 -2.97 -18.36 19.99
C LEU A 221 -1.73 -19.22 20.13
N GLU A 222 -1.90 -20.44 20.64
CA GLU A 222 -0.86 -21.45 20.72
C GLU A 222 -0.72 -22.16 19.36
N THR A 223 0.23 -21.74 18.54
CA THR A 223 0.50 -22.34 17.24
C THR A 223 1.99 -22.37 16.93
N ASN A 224 2.44 -23.48 16.33
CA ASN A 224 3.77 -23.60 15.76
C ASN A 224 3.80 -23.25 14.26
N ASP A 225 2.64 -22.91 13.67
CA ASP A 225 2.55 -22.52 12.27
C ASP A 225 2.97 -21.06 12.10
N TYR A 226 4.05 -20.87 11.34
CA TYR A 226 4.59 -19.55 11.02
C TYR A 226 3.57 -18.65 10.33
N TRP A 227 2.77 -19.20 9.39
CA TRP A 227 1.83 -18.40 8.60
C TRP A 227 0.63 -17.96 9.42
N ILE A 228 0.11 -18.82 10.28
CA ILE A 228 -0.98 -18.50 11.21
C ILE A 228 -0.51 -17.40 12.18
N SER A 229 0.68 -17.56 12.77
CA SER A 229 1.26 -16.57 13.67
C SER A 229 1.54 -15.23 12.97
N SER A 230 2.05 -15.26 11.73
CA SER A 230 2.30 -14.08 10.93
C SER A 230 1.00 -13.36 10.54
N LEU A 231 -0.04 -14.12 10.19
CA LEU A 231 -1.35 -13.59 9.86
C LEU A 231 -2.00 -12.90 11.07
N ASP A 232 -1.84 -13.47 12.26
CA ASP A 232 -2.31 -12.85 13.51
C ASP A 232 -1.71 -11.46 13.70
N VAL A 233 -0.39 -11.32 13.53
CA VAL A 233 0.28 -10.01 13.61
C VAL A 233 -0.23 -9.04 12.51
N VAL A 234 -0.40 -9.53 11.28
CA VAL A 234 -0.91 -8.72 10.15
C VAL A 234 -2.33 -8.22 10.42
N THR A 235 -3.20 -9.07 10.96
CA THR A 235 -4.59 -8.66 11.30
C THR A 235 -4.63 -7.64 12.43
N HIS A 236 -3.76 -7.75 13.43
CA HIS A 236 -3.63 -6.77 14.50
C HIS A 236 -3.06 -5.42 14.00
N LEU A 237 -2.17 -5.43 13.01
CA LEU A 237 -1.64 -4.23 12.35
C LEU A 237 -2.67 -3.52 11.45
N PHE A 238 -3.68 -4.24 10.97
CA PHE A 238 -4.58 -3.74 9.92
C PHE A 238 -5.29 -2.45 10.30
N LEU A 239 -6.01 -2.43 11.42
CA LEU A 239 -6.79 -1.26 11.84
C LEU A 239 -5.94 -0.06 12.25
N PRO A 240 -4.86 -0.21 13.06
CA PRO A 240 -3.96 0.89 13.39
C PRO A 240 -3.33 1.52 12.15
N THR A 241 -2.83 0.69 11.23
CA THR A 241 -2.24 1.15 9.97
C THR A 241 -3.25 1.87 9.10
N LEU A 242 -4.46 1.34 8.98
CA LEU A 242 -5.53 1.98 8.21
C LEU A 242 -5.92 3.35 8.80
N ALA A 243 -6.04 3.45 10.14
CA ALA A 243 -6.35 4.71 10.82
C ALA A 243 -5.28 5.79 10.54
N LEU A 244 -4.00 5.44 10.72
CA LEU A 244 -2.89 6.36 10.46
C LEU A 244 -2.80 6.74 8.98
N THR A 245 -2.98 5.76 8.08
CA THR A 245 -2.91 5.99 6.63
C THR A 245 -4.01 6.92 6.16
N LEU A 246 -5.26 6.71 6.59
CA LEU A 246 -6.39 7.56 6.17
C LEU A 246 -6.18 9.03 6.56
N ILE A 247 -5.70 9.27 7.77
CA ILE A 247 -5.47 10.63 8.26
C ILE A 247 -4.25 11.26 7.61
N GLY A 248 -3.13 10.52 7.54
CA GLY A 248 -1.93 10.97 6.85
C GLY A 248 -2.20 11.30 5.38
N PHE A 249 -2.94 10.42 4.68
CA PHE A 249 -3.31 10.64 3.29
C PHE A 249 -4.16 11.90 3.08
N ALA A 250 -5.10 12.19 3.99
CA ALA A 250 -5.89 13.41 3.95
C ALA A 250 -5.01 14.67 4.10
N GLY A 251 -4.00 14.61 4.99
CA GLY A 251 -2.99 15.65 5.18
C GLY A 251 -2.14 15.86 3.92
N TYR A 252 -1.62 14.77 3.34
CA TYR A 252 -0.80 14.83 2.11
C TYR A 252 -1.55 15.39 0.92
N ILE A 253 -2.81 15.03 0.70
CA ILE A 253 -3.63 15.57 -0.39
C ILE A 253 -3.77 17.09 -0.23
N ARG A 254 -4.05 17.57 0.97
CA ARG A 254 -4.21 18.99 1.25
C ARG A 254 -2.91 19.75 0.99
N PHE A 255 -1.81 19.24 1.49
CA PHE A 255 -0.49 19.86 1.34
C PHE A 255 -0.05 19.84 -0.13
N ALA A 256 -0.15 18.69 -0.81
CA ALA A 256 0.20 18.54 -2.22
C ALA A 256 -0.60 19.49 -3.10
N ARG A 257 -1.91 19.68 -2.80
CA ARG A 257 -2.74 20.63 -3.53
C ARG A 257 -2.27 22.08 -3.32
N GLY A 258 -1.96 22.47 -2.08
CA GLY A 258 -1.43 23.81 -1.77
C GLY A 258 -0.15 24.10 -2.53
N THR A 259 0.84 23.24 -2.37
CA THR A 259 2.15 23.38 -3.03
C THR A 259 2.04 23.33 -4.55
N LEU A 260 1.16 22.46 -5.11
CA LEU A 260 0.96 22.42 -6.56
C LEU A 260 0.37 23.74 -7.09
N LEU A 261 -0.58 24.34 -6.38
CA LEU A 261 -1.15 25.64 -6.77
C LEU A 261 -0.11 26.76 -6.73
N GLU A 262 0.76 26.79 -5.72
CA GLU A 262 1.88 27.73 -5.65
C GLU A 262 2.85 27.55 -6.81
N VAL A 263 3.24 26.32 -7.13
CA VAL A 263 4.11 25.99 -8.25
C VAL A 263 3.49 26.38 -9.59
N LEU A 264 2.20 26.16 -9.78
CA LEU A 264 1.49 26.51 -11.03
C LEU A 264 1.44 28.03 -11.32
N ASN A 265 1.66 28.87 -10.29
CA ASN A 265 1.71 30.32 -10.42
C ASN A 265 3.13 30.87 -10.73
N GLN A 266 4.16 30.02 -10.76
CA GLN A 266 5.54 30.41 -11.02
C GLN A 266 5.77 30.79 -12.49
N ASP A 267 6.73 31.71 -12.73
CA ASP A 267 7.00 32.25 -14.08
C ASP A 267 7.50 31.20 -15.08
N TYR A 268 8.25 30.19 -14.62
CA TYR A 268 8.68 29.12 -15.51
C TYR A 268 7.53 28.26 -16.02
N ILE A 269 6.43 28.15 -15.26
CA ILE A 269 5.20 27.50 -15.71
C ILE A 269 4.48 28.35 -16.76
N ARG A 270 4.42 29.68 -16.56
CA ARG A 270 3.89 30.60 -17.58
C ARG A 270 4.69 30.51 -18.87
N THR A 271 6.01 30.46 -18.77
CA THR A 271 6.91 30.27 -19.92
C THR A 271 6.66 28.95 -20.64
N ALA A 272 6.45 27.86 -19.90
CA ALA A 272 6.15 26.54 -20.48
C ALA A 272 4.81 26.55 -21.26
N ARG A 273 3.79 27.23 -20.71
CA ARG A 273 2.51 27.44 -21.41
C ARG A 273 2.67 28.33 -22.66
N ALA A 274 3.44 29.38 -22.56
CA ALA A 274 3.71 30.30 -23.71
C ALA A 274 4.45 29.57 -24.86
N LYS A 275 5.25 28.55 -24.56
CA LYS A 275 5.89 27.66 -25.56
C LYS A 275 4.92 26.65 -26.20
N GLY A 276 3.63 26.70 -25.89
CA GLY A 276 2.61 25.83 -26.49
C GLY A 276 2.59 24.39 -25.96
N LEU A 277 3.23 24.11 -24.83
CA LEU A 277 3.16 22.79 -24.22
C LEU A 277 1.74 22.47 -23.73
N THR A 278 1.31 21.23 -23.89
CA THR A 278 -0.01 20.79 -23.39
C THR A 278 -0.09 20.93 -21.88
N GLU A 279 -1.25 21.30 -21.33
CA GLU A 279 -1.45 21.46 -19.89
C GLU A 279 -1.04 20.20 -19.10
N ARG A 280 -1.31 19.02 -19.64
CA ARG A 280 -0.86 17.73 -19.04
C ARG A 280 0.66 17.69 -18.92
N THR A 281 1.40 18.11 -19.93
CA THR A 281 2.88 18.13 -19.90
C THR A 281 3.39 19.16 -18.90
N VAL A 282 2.77 20.34 -18.86
CA VAL A 282 3.09 21.40 -17.91
C VAL A 282 2.91 20.89 -16.48
N ILE A 283 1.77 20.29 -16.17
CA ILE A 283 1.49 19.77 -14.83
C ILE A 283 2.42 18.62 -14.47
N MET A 284 2.47 17.56 -15.28
CA MET A 284 3.15 16.31 -14.91
C MET A 284 4.67 16.41 -14.96
N ARG A 285 5.22 17.17 -15.91
CA ARG A 285 6.68 17.23 -16.11
C ARG A 285 7.34 18.42 -15.41
N HIS A 286 6.63 19.55 -15.32
CA HIS A 286 7.20 20.78 -14.77
C HIS A 286 6.68 21.10 -13.37
N ALA A 287 5.37 21.06 -13.13
CA ALA A 287 4.81 21.41 -11.83
C ALA A 287 4.96 20.29 -10.81
N PHE A 288 4.51 19.07 -11.12
CA PHE A 288 4.49 17.93 -10.19
C PHE A 288 5.86 17.58 -9.64
N ARG A 289 6.90 17.57 -10.49
CA ARG A 289 8.26 17.28 -10.04
C ARG A 289 8.74 18.26 -8.97
N ASN A 290 8.47 19.54 -9.13
CA ASN A 290 8.86 20.57 -8.18
C ASN A 290 8.00 20.54 -6.91
N THR A 291 6.74 20.11 -7.02
CA THR A 291 5.86 19.86 -5.86
C THR A 291 6.35 18.71 -4.99
N MET A 292 7.01 17.69 -5.59
CA MET A 292 7.50 16.53 -4.85
C MET A 292 8.65 16.84 -3.89
N ILE A 293 9.39 17.93 -4.11
CA ILE A 293 10.52 18.30 -3.24
C ILE A 293 10.05 18.57 -1.81
N PRO A 294 9.13 19.54 -1.54
CA PRO A 294 8.63 19.76 -0.19
C PRO A 294 7.79 18.59 0.35
N MET A 295 7.14 17.81 -0.55
CA MET A 295 6.43 16.59 -0.16
C MET A 295 7.36 15.54 0.44
N ALA A 296 8.56 15.35 -0.14
CA ALA A 296 9.54 14.39 0.35
C ALA A 296 9.99 14.71 1.78
N THR A 297 10.13 16.00 2.12
CA THR A 297 10.50 16.43 3.48
C THR A 297 9.43 16.04 4.50
N ILE A 298 8.18 16.33 4.20
CA ILE A 298 7.07 15.98 5.11
C ILE A 298 7.00 14.47 5.28
N LEU A 299 7.12 13.71 4.20
CA LEU A 299 7.11 12.26 4.25
C LEU A 299 8.19 11.71 5.19
N VAL A 300 9.42 12.23 5.10
CA VAL A 300 10.53 11.79 5.98
C VAL A 300 10.29 12.22 7.43
N ALA A 301 9.77 13.43 7.65
CA ALA A 301 9.43 13.90 8.99
C ALA A 301 8.32 13.04 9.64
N ASP A 302 7.32 12.64 8.85
CA ASP A 302 6.24 11.77 9.33
C ASP A 302 6.75 10.36 9.66
N PHE A 303 7.69 9.81 8.90
CA PHE A 303 8.35 8.55 9.27
C PHE A 303 9.05 8.65 10.64
N ALA A 304 9.77 9.73 10.90
CA ALA A 304 10.36 9.95 12.22
C ALA A 304 9.28 10.09 13.32
N GLY A 305 8.18 10.78 13.00
CA GLY A 305 7.05 10.93 13.90
C GLY A 305 6.39 9.60 14.27
N VAL A 306 6.23 8.68 13.30
CA VAL A 306 5.70 7.33 13.57
C VAL A 306 6.62 6.53 14.47
N ILE A 307 7.94 6.61 14.27
CA ILE A 307 8.92 5.95 15.15
C ILE A 307 8.90 6.56 16.55
N GLY A 308 8.71 7.89 16.66
CA GLY A 308 8.57 8.61 17.92
C GLY A 308 7.33 8.25 18.74
N GLY A 309 6.37 7.57 18.12
CA GLY A 309 5.18 7.01 18.74
C GLY A 309 3.88 7.74 18.38
N ALA A 310 2.94 6.94 17.93
CA ALA A 310 1.56 7.39 17.67
C ALA A 310 0.70 7.18 18.93
N PHE A 311 1.00 7.90 20.00
CA PHE A 311 0.43 7.70 21.33
C PHE A 311 -1.09 7.44 21.34
N ILE A 312 -1.88 8.26 20.65
CA ILE A 312 -3.34 8.10 20.61
C ILE A 312 -3.73 6.77 19.97
N THR A 313 -3.13 6.45 18.83
CA THR A 313 -3.39 5.20 18.10
C THR A 313 -2.95 3.99 18.91
N GLU A 314 -1.75 4.04 19.50
CA GLU A 314 -1.24 2.99 20.40
C GLU A 314 -2.19 2.77 21.58
N SER A 315 -2.67 3.82 22.21
CA SER A 315 -3.61 3.70 23.35
C SER A 315 -4.97 3.14 22.93
N VAL A 316 -5.52 3.57 21.78
CA VAL A 316 -6.81 3.10 21.29
C VAL A 316 -6.76 1.61 20.91
N PHE A 317 -5.68 1.16 20.29
CA PHE A 317 -5.53 -0.23 19.87
C PHE A 317 -4.77 -1.10 20.88
N ALA A 318 -4.42 -0.58 22.05
CA ALA A 318 -3.63 -1.25 23.08
C ALA A 318 -2.30 -1.82 22.52
N TRP A 319 -1.61 -1.05 21.70
CA TRP A 319 -0.29 -1.37 21.18
C TRP A 319 0.79 -0.85 22.12
N SER A 320 1.78 -1.69 22.44
CA SER A 320 2.94 -1.28 23.22
C SER A 320 3.98 -0.69 22.29
N GLY A 321 4.03 0.64 22.21
CA GLY A 321 4.98 1.40 21.40
C GLY A 321 5.67 2.50 22.18
N MET A 322 6.41 3.36 21.47
CA MET A 322 7.17 4.45 22.11
C MET A 322 6.26 5.50 22.77
N GLY A 323 5.06 5.74 22.23
CA GLY A 323 4.12 6.67 22.81
C GLY A 323 3.52 6.17 24.13
N THR A 324 3.13 4.90 24.20
CA THR A 324 2.66 4.27 25.43
C THR A 324 3.76 4.13 26.47
N LEU A 325 5.02 3.88 26.04
CA LEU A 325 6.17 3.83 26.91
C LEU A 325 6.45 5.20 27.55
N ALA A 326 6.36 6.28 26.75
CA ALA A 326 6.46 7.65 27.27
C ALA A 326 5.38 7.93 28.32
N LEU A 327 4.13 7.50 28.07
CA LEU A 327 3.04 7.68 29.03
C LEU A 327 3.28 6.92 30.35
N GLN A 328 3.85 5.71 30.27
CA GLN A 328 4.25 4.95 31.45
C GLN A 328 5.29 5.70 32.26
N GLY A 329 6.30 6.26 31.59
CA GLY A 329 7.31 7.11 32.25
C GLY A 329 6.70 8.35 32.95
N ILE A 330 5.74 9.01 32.29
CA ILE A 330 5.03 10.16 32.89
C ILE A 330 4.23 9.75 34.12
N ARG A 331 3.42 8.69 34.00
CA ARG A 331 2.57 8.19 35.09
C ARG A 331 3.38 7.63 36.27
N GLY A 332 4.48 6.95 35.96
CA GLY A 332 5.41 6.38 36.94
C GLY A 332 6.41 7.39 37.51
N GLN A 333 6.42 8.64 37.01
CA GLN A 333 7.40 9.68 37.35
C GLN A 333 8.84 9.19 37.12
N ASP A 334 9.05 8.30 36.16
CA ASP A 334 10.34 7.74 35.79
C ASP A 334 11.05 8.62 34.77
N LEU A 335 11.90 9.50 35.29
CA LEU A 335 12.67 10.44 34.49
C LEU A 335 13.67 9.73 33.55
N ASN A 336 14.27 8.61 34.00
CA ASN A 336 15.24 7.88 33.19
C ASN A 336 14.57 7.24 31.97
N LEU A 337 13.38 6.66 32.15
CA LEU A 337 12.58 6.11 31.06
C LEU A 337 12.19 7.20 30.05
N LEU A 338 11.74 8.37 30.55
CA LEU A 338 11.39 9.50 29.69
C LEU A 338 12.58 10.02 28.90
N MET A 339 13.75 10.18 29.55
CA MET A 339 14.97 10.60 28.87
C MET A 339 15.38 9.60 27.79
N GLY A 340 15.25 8.28 28.03
CA GLY A 340 15.51 7.25 27.03
C GLY A 340 14.61 7.36 25.81
N VAL A 341 13.29 7.55 26.02
CA VAL A 341 12.32 7.75 24.94
C VAL A 341 12.64 9.01 24.15
N PHE A 342 12.89 10.13 24.82
CA PHE A 342 13.25 11.39 24.15
C PHE A 342 14.57 11.29 23.37
N PHE A 343 15.57 10.61 23.91
CA PHE A 343 16.82 10.39 23.22
C PHE A 343 16.65 9.63 21.91
N ILE A 344 15.91 8.52 21.93
CA ILE A 344 15.60 7.73 20.73
C ILE A 344 14.81 8.57 19.72
N THR A 345 13.77 9.25 20.17
CA THR A 345 12.91 10.07 19.30
C THR A 345 13.69 11.22 18.66
N ALA A 346 14.52 11.92 19.43
CA ALA A 346 15.38 12.99 18.93
C ALA A 346 16.41 12.47 17.94
N THR A 347 17.03 11.34 18.22
CA THR A 347 17.99 10.71 17.31
C THR A 347 17.31 10.35 15.98
N MET A 348 16.10 9.79 16.01
CA MET A 348 15.33 9.47 14.80
C MET A 348 14.95 10.74 14.02
N ALA A 349 14.60 11.82 14.70
CA ALA A 349 14.32 13.11 14.06
C ALA A 349 15.54 13.68 13.35
N VAL A 350 16.73 13.59 13.95
CA VAL A 350 17.99 14.02 13.31
C VAL A 350 18.32 13.15 12.10
N LEU A 351 18.18 11.82 12.22
CA LEU A 351 18.39 10.90 11.11
C LEU A 351 17.39 11.15 9.97
N ALA A 352 16.13 11.43 10.28
CA ALA A 352 15.13 11.79 9.29
C ALA A 352 15.49 13.06 8.53
N ASN A 353 15.96 14.12 9.22
CA ASN A 353 16.41 15.33 8.56
C ASN A 353 17.61 15.05 7.64
N PHE A 354 18.58 14.24 8.09
CA PHE A 354 19.69 13.81 7.25
C PHE A 354 19.23 13.07 5.98
N VAL A 355 18.27 12.15 6.11
CA VAL A 355 17.68 11.44 4.96
C VAL A 355 16.92 12.41 4.04
N ALA A 356 16.21 13.40 4.60
CA ALA A 356 15.55 14.44 3.81
C ALA A 356 16.55 15.23 2.97
N ASP A 357 17.70 15.62 3.54
CA ASP A 357 18.75 16.36 2.83
C ASP A 357 19.36 15.52 1.70
N LEU A 358 19.56 14.21 1.92
CA LEU A 358 19.98 13.29 0.85
C LEU A 358 18.95 13.18 -0.28
N LEU A 359 17.65 13.13 0.06
CA LEU A 359 16.57 13.13 -0.93
C LEU A 359 16.51 14.44 -1.71
N TYR A 360 16.72 15.59 -1.06
CA TYR A 360 16.84 16.88 -1.76
C TYR A 360 17.96 16.86 -2.77
N SER A 361 19.14 16.41 -2.38
CA SER A 361 20.29 16.28 -3.28
C SER A 361 20.03 15.33 -4.47
N ALA A 362 19.16 14.32 -4.29
CA ALA A 362 18.79 13.40 -5.35
C ALA A 362 17.71 13.97 -6.29
N LEU A 363 16.75 14.76 -5.74
CA LEU A 363 15.60 15.30 -6.48
C LEU A 363 15.94 16.62 -7.18
N ASP A 364 16.81 17.47 -6.59
CA ASP A 364 17.23 18.75 -7.19
C ASP A 364 18.70 18.68 -7.65
N PRO A 365 18.94 18.50 -8.97
CA PRO A 365 20.30 18.46 -9.52
C PRO A 365 21.06 19.80 -9.40
N ARG A 366 20.39 20.90 -9.09
CA ARG A 366 21.03 22.22 -8.95
C ARG A 366 21.89 22.30 -7.69
N ILE A 367 21.57 21.53 -6.66
CA ILE A 367 22.34 21.47 -5.41
C ILE A 367 23.69 20.78 -5.62
N ARG A 368 23.79 19.86 -6.62
CA ARG A 368 25.04 19.15 -6.95
C ARG A 368 26.10 20.01 -7.64
N VAL A 369 25.73 21.12 -8.24
CA VAL A 369 26.65 21.97 -9.02
C VAL A 369 27.45 22.93 -8.14
N GLY A 370 27.05 23.09 -6.88
CA GLY A 370 27.76 24.00 -5.91
C GLY A 370 28.95 23.40 -5.17
N SER A 371 29.28 22.12 -5.34
CA SER A 371 30.39 21.44 -4.64
C SER A 371 31.67 21.31 -5.47
N GLY A 372 31.80 22.05 -6.55
CA GLY A 372 32.98 22.07 -7.44
C GLY A 372 33.44 23.50 -7.70
N ALA A 373 33.82 24.22 -6.65
CA ALA A 373 34.65 25.45 -6.72
C ALA A 373 35.75 25.36 -5.67
#